data_143af520912c484c4dbc4016a5955bb4
#
_entry.id   143af520912c484c4dbc4016a5955bb4
#
_cell.length_a   1.000
_cell.length_b   1.000
_cell.length_c   1.000
_cell.angle_alpha   90.00
_cell.angle_beta   90.00
_cell.angle_gamma   90.00
#
_symmetry.space_group_name_H-M   'P 1'
#
loop_
_entity.id
_entity.type
_entity.pdbx_description
1 polymer ?
#
loop_
_entity_poly.entity_id
_entity_poly.type
_entity_poly.pdbx_seq_one_letter_code
_entity_poly.pdbx_strand_id
1 'polypeptide(L)'
;DSLMAAVLPVLSDPHSGLVALALACPQPHLESEDIEQLATLPVPPLVGIEDEDECRKALVSLWVFQAFQRHATLLPSVPGEWIDSEEGHVKIKRVKNAFPSILEGLVGKTWFRSNLKTSKSGGKPPWLKYLLKEFGKNETATGVLLESSKIVLTSSEDAEWGRCSRCTAAQPILPGTSMKCIVPRGRSSCEGTVVAMDPMTDEVFRARKGKFRAMHERLMNEGSKGYAPHPYVAREHSGALSGATNEQAVGYAEWHELRFQDMDVRGPEGKKEGPVDVLSCTTTMEVGIDIGSLTAVALRNVPP
;
A
#
# COMPACT_ATOMS: atom_id res chain seq x y z
N ASP A 1 4.77 -13.01 12.19
CA ASP A 1 4.69 -13.30 10.72
C ASP A 1 3.37 -12.81 10.12
N SER A 2 2.20 -13.10 10.72
CA SER A 2 0.91 -12.65 10.21
C SER A 2 0.74 -11.13 10.19
N LEU A 3 1.30 -10.40 11.15
CA LEU A 3 1.27 -8.94 11.20
C LEU A 3 2.06 -8.33 10.03
N MET A 4 3.23 -8.85 9.74
CA MET A 4 4.06 -8.40 8.61
C MET A 4 3.37 -8.64 7.27
N ALA A 5 2.72 -9.80 7.11
CA ALA A 5 1.92 -10.10 5.93
C ALA A 5 0.76 -9.12 5.71
N ALA A 6 0.16 -8.62 6.77
CA ALA A 6 -0.91 -7.63 6.69
C ALA A 6 -0.41 -6.22 6.40
N VAL A 7 0.77 -5.84 6.92
CA VAL A 7 1.32 -4.47 6.79
C VAL A 7 1.88 -4.18 5.41
N LEU A 8 2.64 -5.13 4.82
CA LEU A 8 3.31 -4.92 3.53
C LEU A 8 2.40 -4.47 2.38
N PRO A 9 1.23 -5.11 2.15
CA PRO A 9 0.30 -4.66 1.10
C PRO A 9 -0.28 -3.28 1.37
N VAL A 10 -0.46 -2.93 2.66
CA VAL A 10 -1.08 -1.65 3.06
C VAL A 10 -0.14 -0.47 2.78
N LEU A 11 1.17 -0.63 2.95
CA LEU A 11 2.12 0.47 2.79
C LEU A 11 2.09 1.08 1.38
N SER A 12 2.01 0.25 0.35
CA SER A 12 2.05 0.67 -1.06
C SER A 12 0.70 0.57 -1.80
N ASP A 13 -0.39 0.31 -1.09
CA ASP A 13 -1.71 0.20 -1.70
C ASP A 13 -2.12 1.50 -2.39
N PRO A 14 -2.56 1.48 -3.67
CA PRO A 14 -2.90 2.68 -4.42
C PRO A 14 -4.17 3.39 -3.94
N HIS A 15 -4.95 2.76 -3.07
CA HIS A 15 -6.22 3.32 -2.56
C HIS A 15 -6.17 3.70 -1.08
N SER A 16 -5.46 2.93 -0.28
CA SER A 16 -5.41 3.06 1.19
C SER A 16 -3.99 3.06 1.76
N GLY A 17 -2.95 3.03 0.92
CA GLY A 17 -1.56 3.07 1.36
C GLY A 17 -1.08 4.45 1.78
N LEU A 18 0.14 4.52 2.29
CA LEU A 18 0.73 5.73 2.88
C LEU A 18 0.65 6.94 1.95
N VAL A 19 1.00 6.77 0.68
CA VAL A 19 0.96 7.85 -0.32
C VAL A 19 -0.48 8.21 -0.70
N ALA A 20 -1.34 7.20 -0.87
CA ALA A 20 -2.73 7.42 -1.27
C ALA A 20 -3.53 8.21 -0.22
N LEU A 21 -3.15 8.08 1.04
CA LEU A 21 -3.72 8.81 2.17
C LEU A 21 -2.90 10.06 2.54
N ALA A 22 -1.85 10.38 1.78
CA ALA A 22 -0.92 11.47 2.06
C ALA A 22 -0.38 11.44 3.50
N LEU A 23 -0.05 10.26 4.02
CA LEU A 23 0.49 10.06 5.37
C LEU A 23 2.01 10.09 5.38
N ALA A 24 2.64 9.50 4.39
CA ALA A 24 4.08 9.52 4.21
C ALA A 24 4.47 9.34 2.72
N CYS A 25 5.64 9.86 2.38
CA CYS A 25 6.24 9.78 1.06
C CYS A 25 7.55 8.98 1.12
N PRO A 26 7.74 7.95 0.26
CA PRO A 26 9.01 7.26 0.15
C PRO A 26 10.05 8.14 -0.52
N GLN A 27 11.20 8.27 0.10
CA GLN A 27 12.37 9.01 -0.38
C GLN A 27 13.60 8.10 -0.34
N PRO A 28 14.59 8.29 -1.24
CA PRO A 28 15.84 7.58 -1.15
C PRO A 28 16.65 8.03 0.07
N HIS A 29 17.25 7.08 0.77
CA HIS A 29 18.30 7.36 1.75
C HIS A 29 19.63 7.30 1.02
N LEU A 30 20.27 8.45 0.81
CA LEU A 30 21.54 8.58 0.10
C LEU A 30 22.64 8.94 1.08
N GLU A 31 23.67 8.12 1.14
CA GLU A 31 24.90 8.37 1.89
C GLU A 31 25.92 9.13 1.01
N SER A 32 27.01 9.61 1.58
CA SER A 32 28.03 10.36 0.84
C SER A 32 28.61 9.57 -0.34
N GLU A 33 28.83 8.26 -0.16
CA GLU A 33 29.33 7.39 -1.23
C GLU A 33 28.32 7.24 -2.38
N ASP A 34 27.01 7.22 -2.08
CA ASP A 34 25.95 7.17 -3.07
C ASP A 34 25.96 8.45 -3.93
N ILE A 35 26.19 9.60 -3.31
CA ILE A 35 26.26 10.92 -3.98
C ILE A 35 27.46 10.98 -4.93
N GLU A 36 28.63 10.48 -4.51
CA GLU A 36 29.81 10.41 -5.35
C GLU A 36 29.60 9.52 -6.59
N GLN A 37 28.95 8.36 -6.42
CA GLN A 37 28.59 7.48 -7.52
C GLN A 37 27.56 8.11 -8.45
N LEU A 38 26.56 8.81 -7.91
CA LEU A 38 25.57 9.55 -8.69
C LEU A 38 26.21 10.60 -9.59
N ALA A 39 27.21 11.33 -9.12
CA ALA A 39 27.91 12.36 -9.89
C ALA A 39 28.54 11.82 -11.19
N THR A 40 28.79 10.51 -11.30
CA THR A 40 29.33 9.87 -12.51
C THR A 40 28.26 9.55 -13.56
N LEU A 41 26.99 9.64 -13.22
CA LEU A 41 25.89 9.29 -14.13
C LEU A 41 25.46 10.45 -15.03
N PRO A 42 24.94 10.18 -16.23
CA PRO A 42 24.41 11.23 -17.11
C PRO A 42 23.34 12.08 -16.43
N VAL A 43 23.42 13.41 -16.57
CA VAL A 43 22.45 14.35 -15.99
C VAL A 43 21.10 14.21 -16.68
N PRO A 44 20.01 13.96 -15.95
CA PRO A 44 18.66 13.92 -16.51
C PRO A 44 18.15 15.34 -16.78
N PRO A 45 17.51 15.60 -17.94
CA PRO A 45 16.96 16.90 -18.27
C PRO A 45 15.62 17.13 -17.56
N LEU A 46 15.67 17.37 -16.26
CA LEU A 46 14.49 17.67 -15.45
C LEU A 46 14.22 19.18 -15.42
N VAL A 47 13.01 19.58 -15.81
CA VAL A 47 12.62 20.98 -15.92
C VAL A 47 12.52 21.63 -14.53
N GLY A 48 13.08 22.85 -14.44
CA GLY A 48 13.03 23.64 -13.20
C GLY A 48 14.12 23.33 -12.19
N ILE A 49 15.09 22.47 -12.55
CA ILE A 49 16.26 22.16 -11.73
C ILE A 49 17.50 22.55 -12.52
N GLU A 50 18.27 23.52 -12.00
CA GLU A 50 19.49 23.98 -12.64
C GLU A 50 20.73 23.20 -12.21
N ASP A 51 20.74 22.73 -10.95
CA ASP A 51 21.84 21.98 -10.39
C ASP A 51 21.83 20.53 -10.90
N GLU A 52 22.96 20.06 -11.43
CA GLU A 52 23.09 18.73 -12.01
C GLU A 52 22.93 17.61 -10.98
N ASP A 53 23.43 17.81 -9.77
CA ASP A 53 23.36 16.80 -8.71
C ASP A 53 21.96 16.72 -8.14
N GLU A 54 21.26 17.85 -8.05
CA GLU A 54 19.83 17.85 -7.70
C GLU A 54 18.98 17.21 -8.79
N CYS A 55 19.32 17.36 -10.08
CA CYS A 55 18.69 16.59 -11.16
C CYS A 55 18.85 15.08 -10.99
N ARG A 56 20.05 14.63 -10.62
CA ARG A 56 20.33 13.21 -10.38
C ARG A 56 19.56 12.68 -9.19
N LYS A 57 19.58 13.40 -8.05
CA LYS A 57 18.81 13.05 -6.85
C LYS A 57 17.30 13.01 -7.13
N ALA A 58 16.78 13.96 -7.88
CA ALA A 58 15.37 14.00 -8.27
C ALA A 58 14.98 12.78 -9.11
N LEU A 59 15.83 12.33 -10.04
CA LEU A 59 15.54 11.11 -10.81
C LEU A 59 15.51 9.86 -9.91
N VAL A 60 16.42 9.77 -8.94
CA VAL A 60 16.41 8.67 -7.96
C VAL A 60 15.11 8.70 -7.14
N SER A 61 14.73 9.87 -6.64
CA SER A 61 13.47 10.03 -5.87
C SER A 61 12.24 9.63 -6.67
N LEU A 62 12.17 10.03 -7.95
CA LEU A 62 11.10 9.65 -8.87
C LEU A 62 11.05 8.14 -9.10
N TRP A 63 12.22 7.51 -9.26
CA TRP A 63 12.29 6.06 -9.44
C TRP A 63 11.89 5.31 -8.17
N VAL A 64 12.40 5.69 -7.00
CA VAL A 64 12.05 5.11 -5.69
C VAL A 64 10.55 5.23 -5.45
N PHE A 65 9.98 6.42 -5.67
CA PHE A 65 8.54 6.63 -5.55
C PHE A 65 7.74 5.67 -6.45
N GLN A 66 8.10 5.57 -7.73
CA GLN A 66 7.41 4.70 -8.68
C GLN A 66 7.57 3.22 -8.34
N ALA A 67 8.74 2.82 -7.88
CA ALA A 67 9.02 1.47 -7.47
C ALA A 67 8.21 1.09 -6.22
N PHE A 68 8.19 1.97 -5.21
CA PHE A 68 7.39 1.78 -4.00
C PHE A 68 5.89 1.66 -4.28
N GLN A 69 5.35 2.50 -5.15
CA GLN A 69 3.93 2.47 -5.53
C GLN A 69 3.50 1.18 -6.24
N ARG A 70 4.44 0.46 -6.85
CA ARG A 70 4.14 -0.74 -7.63
C ARG A 70 4.53 -2.04 -6.93
N HIS A 71 5.42 -1.96 -5.96
CA HIS A 71 6.07 -3.12 -5.37
C HIS A 71 6.20 -2.92 -3.86
N ALA A 72 5.91 -3.96 -3.12
CA ALA A 72 6.17 -3.94 -1.70
C ALA A 72 7.68 -3.88 -1.44
N THR A 73 8.06 -3.07 -0.43
CA THR A 73 9.44 -2.98 0.03
C THR A 73 9.80 -4.22 0.82
N LEU A 74 11.00 -4.75 0.62
CA LEU A 74 11.52 -5.85 1.42
C LEU A 74 11.88 -5.34 2.82
N LEU A 75 11.13 -5.80 3.81
CA LEU A 75 11.49 -5.59 5.21
C LEU A 75 12.50 -6.66 5.67
N PRO A 76 13.41 -6.35 6.61
CA PRO A 76 14.48 -7.27 7.02
C PRO A 76 14.01 -8.65 7.50
N SER A 77 12.80 -8.69 8.05
CA SER A 77 12.19 -9.90 8.64
C SER A 77 11.23 -10.65 7.71
N VAL A 78 11.18 -10.31 6.42
CA VAL A 78 10.31 -11.05 5.47
C VAL A 78 10.88 -12.45 5.23
N PRO A 79 10.09 -13.51 5.48
CA PRO A 79 10.50 -14.87 5.16
C PRO A 79 10.75 -15.04 3.66
N GLY A 80 11.84 -15.75 3.32
CA GLY A 80 12.20 -15.98 1.91
C GLY A 80 11.13 -16.71 1.10
N GLU A 81 10.35 -17.57 1.74
CA GLU A 81 9.23 -18.31 1.16
C GLU A 81 8.06 -17.44 0.69
N TRP A 82 7.97 -16.19 1.18
CA TRP A 82 6.94 -15.24 0.73
C TRP A 82 7.31 -14.52 -0.57
N ILE A 83 8.58 -14.64 -0.96
CA ILE A 83 9.09 -13.99 -2.16
C ILE A 83 8.77 -14.86 -3.36
N ASP A 84 8.06 -14.28 -4.36
CA ASP A 84 7.61 -14.96 -5.57
C ASP A 84 6.67 -16.17 -5.34
N SER A 85 6.12 -16.35 -4.14
CA SER A 85 5.15 -17.40 -3.86
C SER A 85 3.86 -17.19 -4.65
N GLU A 86 3.39 -18.23 -5.33
CA GLU A 86 2.05 -18.26 -5.95
C GLU A 86 0.97 -18.61 -4.92
N GLU A 87 1.36 -19.30 -3.86
CA GLU A 87 0.51 -19.78 -2.78
C GLU A 87 0.72 -18.91 -1.53
N GLY A 88 0.01 -17.81 -1.40
CA GLY A 88 0.12 -16.99 -0.20
C GLY A 88 -0.74 -15.75 -0.23
N HIS A 89 -1.13 -15.28 0.95
CA HIS A 89 -1.92 -14.07 1.11
C HIS A 89 -1.16 -12.79 0.76
N VAL A 90 0.17 -12.83 0.64
CA VAL A 90 1.03 -11.68 0.37
C VAL A 90 1.95 -11.97 -0.79
N LYS A 91 1.75 -11.26 -1.90
CA LYS A 91 2.65 -11.31 -3.07
C LYS A 91 3.61 -10.13 -3.00
N ILE A 92 4.86 -10.38 -2.61
CA ILE A 92 5.93 -9.40 -2.72
C ILE A 92 6.35 -9.33 -4.19
N LYS A 93 6.13 -8.18 -4.83
CA LYS A 93 6.46 -7.98 -6.23
C LYS A 93 7.87 -7.43 -6.38
N ARG A 94 8.62 -7.98 -7.33
CA ARG A 94 9.94 -7.47 -7.69
C ARG A 94 9.85 -6.20 -8.51
N VAL A 95 10.77 -5.28 -8.29
CA VAL A 95 11.01 -4.14 -9.18
C VAL A 95 11.58 -4.68 -10.48
N LYS A 96 10.90 -4.44 -11.59
CA LYS A 96 11.35 -4.89 -12.91
C LYS A 96 12.64 -4.20 -13.35
N ASN A 97 13.45 -4.92 -14.13
CA ASN A 97 14.66 -4.41 -14.78
C ASN A 97 14.31 -3.41 -15.92
N ALA A 98 13.41 -2.46 -15.63
CA ALA A 98 12.97 -1.44 -16.59
C ALA A 98 12.52 -0.18 -15.85
N PHE A 99 12.79 0.97 -16.44
CA PHE A 99 12.27 2.23 -15.94
C PHE A 99 10.77 2.39 -16.26
N PRO A 100 10.00 3.01 -15.36
CA PRO A 100 8.60 3.34 -15.61
C PRO A 100 8.45 4.29 -16.80
N SER A 101 7.47 4.03 -17.67
CA SER A 101 7.22 4.85 -18.89
C SER A 101 6.90 6.30 -18.59
N ILE A 102 6.43 6.62 -17.37
CA ILE A 102 6.17 8.00 -16.98
C ILE A 102 7.43 8.86 -17.00
N LEU A 103 8.60 8.28 -16.72
CA LEU A 103 9.87 9.01 -16.77
C LEU A 103 10.22 9.44 -18.20
N GLU A 104 9.78 8.70 -19.23
CA GLU A 104 9.95 9.13 -20.64
C GLU A 104 9.30 10.50 -20.89
N GLY A 105 8.14 10.74 -20.28
CA GLY A 105 7.44 12.03 -20.40
C GLY A 105 8.07 13.17 -19.60
N LEU A 106 8.88 12.87 -18.58
CA LEU A 106 9.55 13.87 -17.75
C LEU A 106 10.93 14.25 -18.29
N VAL A 107 11.74 13.25 -18.66
CA VAL A 107 13.12 13.47 -19.14
C VAL A 107 13.25 13.59 -20.65
N GLY A 108 12.18 13.39 -21.39
CA GLY A 108 12.17 13.41 -22.86
C GLY A 108 12.59 12.08 -23.49
N LYS A 109 11.96 11.78 -24.61
CA LYS A 109 12.03 10.48 -25.30
C LYS A 109 13.44 10.07 -25.72
N THR A 110 14.23 11.01 -26.23
CA THR A 110 15.59 10.75 -26.72
C THR A 110 16.52 10.40 -25.56
N TRP A 111 16.53 11.21 -24.51
CA TRP A 111 17.36 10.98 -23.34
C TRP A 111 16.98 9.69 -22.63
N PHE A 112 15.67 9.42 -22.47
CA PHE A 112 15.15 8.19 -21.91
C PHE A 112 15.66 6.95 -22.64
N ARG A 113 15.58 6.97 -23.97
CA ARG A 113 16.02 5.83 -24.78
C ARG A 113 17.53 5.56 -24.66
N SER A 114 18.33 6.62 -24.60
CA SER A 114 19.80 6.49 -24.52
C SER A 114 20.28 6.08 -23.13
N ASN A 115 19.65 6.55 -22.06
CA ASN A 115 20.19 6.44 -20.72
C ASN A 115 19.40 5.52 -19.76
N LEU A 116 18.09 5.31 -20.03
CA LEU A 116 17.21 4.53 -19.13
C LEU A 116 16.66 3.26 -19.78
N LYS A 117 16.56 3.21 -21.12
CA LYS A 117 15.96 2.06 -21.78
C LYS A 117 17.01 0.97 -22.02
N THR A 118 16.71 -0.24 -21.56
CA THR A 118 17.54 -1.41 -21.84
C THR A 118 17.67 -1.63 -23.35
N SER A 119 18.88 -1.85 -23.84
CA SER A 119 19.13 -2.11 -25.24
C SER A 119 18.50 -3.41 -25.72
N LYS A 120 18.30 -3.56 -27.03
CA LYS A 120 17.79 -4.81 -27.61
C LYS A 120 18.72 -6.01 -27.36
N SER A 121 20.01 -5.76 -27.13
CA SER A 121 21.01 -6.76 -26.77
C SER A 121 20.98 -7.18 -25.29
N GLY A 122 20.05 -6.65 -24.49
CA GLY A 122 19.88 -7.00 -23.08
C GLY A 122 20.80 -6.26 -22.11
N GLY A 123 21.64 -5.33 -22.59
CA GLY A 123 22.52 -4.52 -21.73
C GLY A 123 21.72 -3.52 -20.89
N LYS A 124 21.90 -3.56 -19.57
CA LYS A 124 21.30 -2.56 -18.67
C LYS A 124 22.02 -1.22 -18.82
N PRO A 125 21.28 -0.10 -18.94
CA PRO A 125 21.86 1.24 -18.97
C PRO A 125 22.51 1.60 -17.63
N PRO A 126 23.46 2.58 -17.61
CA PRO A 126 24.19 2.93 -16.38
C PRO A 126 23.29 3.26 -15.20
N TRP A 127 22.24 4.04 -15.42
CA TRP A 127 21.27 4.41 -14.40
C TRP A 127 20.56 3.19 -13.80
N LEU A 128 20.13 2.25 -14.63
CA LEU A 128 19.45 1.06 -14.14
C LEU A 128 20.41 0.16 -13.35
N LYS A 129 21.67 0.05 -13.79
CA LYS A 129 22.70 -0.68 -13.06
C LYS A 129 22.91 -0.10 -11.66
N TYR A 130 23.04 1.23 -11.58
CA TYR A 130 23.20 1.94 -10.31
C TYR A 130 22.00 1.68 -9.38
N LEU A 131 20.79 1.96 -9.83
CA LEU A 131 19.59 1.84 -9.00
C LEU A 131 19.33 0.40 -8.52
N LEU A 132 19.57 -0.58 -9.37
CA LEU A 132 19.39 -1.98 -8.98
C LEU A 132 20.49 -2.43 -8.00
N LYS A 133 21.68 -1.88 -8.09
CA LYS A 133 22.79 -2.17 -7.16
C LYS A 133 22.51 -1.54 -5.79
N GLU A 134 22.16 -0.26 -5.75
CA GLU A 134 22.04 0.49 -4.49
C GLU A 134 20.71 0.24 -3.76
N PHE A 135 19.62 0.07 -4.50
CA PHE A 135 18.28 -0.10 -3.93
C PHE A 135 17.68 -1.48 -4.10
N GLY A 136 18.39 -2.38 -4.78
CA GLY A 136 17.91 -3.72 -5.08
C GLY A 136 18.61 -4.80 -4.29
N LYS A 137 17.85 -5.81 -3.85
CA LYS A 137 18.35 -7.00 -3.19
C LYS A 137 17.77 -8.26 -3.85
N ASN A 138 18.50 -9.37 -3.77
CA ASN A 138 18.06 -10.65 -4.34
C ASN A 138 17.69 -10.54 -5.83
N GLU A 139 18.62 -10.07 -6.67
CA GLU A 139 18.41 -9.93 -8.11
C GLU A 139 18.13 -11.28 -8.77
N THR A 140 17.10 -11.30 -9.61
CA THR A 140 16.74 -12.42 -10.48
C THR A 140 16.59 -11.93 -11.92
N ALA A 141 16.32 -12.85 -12.85
CA ALA A 141 16.02 -12.50 -14.24
C ALA A 141 14.79 -11.56 -14.37
N THR A 142 13.85 -11.63 -13.42
CA THR A 142 12.61 -10.85 -13.45
C THR A 142 12.72 -9.50 -12.74
N GLY A 143 13.71 -9.29 -11.89
CA GLY A 143 13.91 -8.05 -11.16
C GLY A 143 14.59 -8.22 -9.82
N VAL A 144 14.49 -7.16 -9.00
CA VAL A 144 15.04 -7.09 -7.64
C VAL A 144 13.96 -6.74 -6.64
N LEU A 145 14.20 -7.04 -5.37
CA LEU A 145 13.41 -6.53 -4.26
C LEU A 145 13.96 -5.17 -3.83
N LEU A 146 13.09 -4.24 -3.46
CA LEU A 146 13.52 -2.97 -2.87
C LEU A 146 14.07 -3.21 -1.46
N GLU A 147 15.26 -2.70 -1.18
CA GLU A 147 15.85 -2.76 0.14
C GLU A 147 15.32 -1.63 1.03
N SER A 148 14.69 -1.99 2.16
CA SER A 148 14.06 -1.03 3.05
C SER A 148 15.04 -0.07 3.74
N SER A 149 16.29 -0.51 3.99
CA SER A 149 17.33 0.34 4.60
C SER A 149 17.74 1.53 3.73
N LYS A 150 17.50 1.46 2.42
CA LYS A 150 17.80 2.52 1.45
C LYS A 150 16.60 3.43 1.16
N ILE A 151 15.49 3.27 1.89
CA ILE A 151 14.28 4.07 1.71
C ILE A 151 13.84 4.66 3.04
N VAL A 152 13.66 5.97 3.08
CA VAL A 152 13.10 6.69 4.21
C VAL A 152 11.66 7.10 3.90
N LEU A 153 10.79 7.03 4.88
CA LEU A 153 9.44 7.54 4.79
C LEU A 153 9.40 8.94 5.42
N THR A 154 9.28 9.95 4.57
CA THR A 154 9.09 11.33 5.01
C THR A 154 7.64 11.52 5.44
N SER A 155 7.42 12.13 6.60
CA SER A 155 6.07 12.34 7.13
C SER A 155 5.23 13.27 6.26
N SER A 156 3.93 13.26 6.48
CA SER A 156 3.01 14.16 5.79
C SER A 156 3.32 15.65 6.02
N GLU A 157 3.86 15.97 7.18
CA GLU A 157 4.17 17.36 7.60
C GLU A 157 5.43 17.89 6.93
N ASP A 158 6.37 16.98 6.62
CA ASP A 158 7.66 17.32 5.99
C ASP A 158 7.65 17.21 4.46
N ALA A 159 6.55 16.73 3.88
CA ALA A 159 6.41 16.55 2.45
C ALA A 159 5.38 17.52 1.86
N GLU A 160 5.72 18.12 0.71
CA GLU A 160 4.75 18.88 -0.07
C GLU A 160 3.83 17.93 -0.83
N TRP A 161 2.52 18.17 -0.74
CA TRP A 161 1.52 17.32 -1.38
C TRP A 161 0.76 18.03 -2.47
N GLY A 162 0.36 17.25 -3.46
CA GLY A 162 -0.50 17.70 -4.53
C GLY A 162 -1.57 16.67 -4.87
N ARG A 163 -2.65 17.16 -5.45
CA ARG A 163 -3.76 16.37 -5.93
C ARG A 163 -3.91 16.49 -7.44
N CYS A 164 -4.02 15.36 -8.11
CA CYS A 164 -4.26 15.38 -9.55
C CYS A 164 -5.68 15.90 -9.88
N SER A 165 -5.78 16.87 -10.77
CA SER A 165 -7.05 17.46 -11.22
C SER A 165 -7.97 16.44 -11.91
N ARG A 166 -7.41 15.45 -12.60
CA ARG A 166 -8.15 14.45 -13.38
C ARG A 166 -8.51 13.20 -12.57
N CYS A 167 -7.53 12.62 -11.88
CA CYS A 167 -7.74 11.35 -11.17
C CYS A 167 -7.92 11.49 -9.66
N THR A 168 -7.76 12.70 -9.15
CA THR A 168 -7.88 13.04 -7.73
C THR A 168 -6.92 12.29 -6.79
N ALA A 169 -5.98 11.52 -7.33
CA ALA A 169 -4.99 10.84 -6.51
C ALA A 169 -4.04 11.85 -5.85
N ALA A 170 -3.72 11.60 -4.59
CA ALA A 170 -2.68 12.32 -3.88
C ALA A 170 -1.30 11.82 -4.32
N GLN A 171 -0.35 12.72 -4.39
CA GLN A 171 1.05 12.42 -4.64
C GLN A 171 1.93 13.48 -3.98
N PRO A 172 3.18 13.15 -3.61
CA PRO A 172 4.14 14.17 -3.22
C PRO A 172 4.49 15.05 -4.43
N ILE A 173 4.78 16.31 -4.19
CA ILE A 173 5.37 17.21 -5.17
C ILE A 173 6.86 16.95 -5.17
N LEU A 174 7.32 16.21 -6.18
CA LEU A 174 8.74 15.89 -6.33
C LEU A 174 9.40 16.84 -7.34
N PRO A 175 10.65 17.25 -7.10
CA PRO A 175 11.39 18.08 -8.06
C PRO A 175 11.41 17.47 -9.47
N GLY A 176 11.31 18.27 -10.49
CA GLY A 176 11.35 17.86 -11.89
C GLY A 176 10.07 17.23 -12.44
N THR A 177 8.99 17.13 -11.65
CA THR A 177 7.70 16.55 -12.12
C THR A 177 6.88 17.50 -12.96
N SER A 178 7.22 18.80 -13.00
CA SER A 178 6.47 19.84 -13.71
C SER A 178 4.96 19.80 -13.42
N MET A 179 4.58 19.49 -12.17
CA MET A 179 3.19 19.36 -11.72
C MET A 179 2.36 18.33 -12.51
N LYS A 180 3.01 17.35 -13.10
CA LYS A 180 2.32 16.22 -13.76
C LYS A 180 1.96 15.11 -12.78
N CYS A 181 0.85 14.45 -13.06
CA CYS A 181 0.46 13.28 -12.28
C CYS A 181 1.44 12.12 -12.51
N ILE A 182 2.11 11.68 -11.45
CA ILE A 182 3.08 10.58 -11.47
C ILE A 182 2.52 9.29 -10.84
N VAL A 183 1.26 9.27 -10.41
CA VAL A 183 0.63 8.09 -9.83
C VAL A 183 0.37 7.03 -10.90
N PRO A 184 0.89 5.81 -10.74
CA PRO A 184 0.71 4.75 -11.73
C PRO A 184 -0.76 4.34 -11.90
N ARG A 185 -1.20 4.21 -13.16
CA ARG A 185 -2.51 3.64 -13.50
C ARG A 185 -2.36 2.52 -14.52
N GLY A 186 -2.21 1.32 -14.05
CA GLY A 186 -1.97 0.17 -14.92
C GLY A 186 -0.72 0.37 -15.79
N ARG A 187 -0.88 0.31 -17.12
CA ARG A 187 0.22 0.49 -18.11
C ARG A 187 0.41 1.93 -18.59
N SER A 188 -0.52 2.83 -18.29
CA SER A 188 -0.49 4.23 -18.72
C SER A 188 -0.28 5.17 -17.53
N SER A 189 0.22 6.37 -17.81
CA SER A 189 0.22 7.47 -16.86
C SER A 189 -1.07 8.28 -16.97
N CYS A 190 -1.45 8.94 -15.88
CA CYS A 190 -2.51 9.94 -15.92
C CYS A 190 -1.97 11.23 -16.51
N GLU A 191 -2.68 11.80 -17.50
CA GLU A 191 -2.30 13.09 -18.12
C GLU A 191 -2.84 14.31 -17.37
N GLY A 192 -3.26 14.13 -16.12
CA GLY A 192 -3.76 15.21 -15.28
C GLY A 192 -2.66 16.10 -14.75
N THR A 193 -2.97 17.37 -14.53
CA THR A 193 -2.13 18.31 -13.81
C THR A 193 -2.30 18.13 -12.30
N VAL A 194 -1.26 18.44 -11.55
CA VAL A 194 -1.28 18.38 -10.09
C VAL A 194 -1.47 19.80 -9.55
N VAL A 195 -2.37 19.93 -8.61
CA VAL A 195 -2.61 21.14 -7.84
C VAL A 195 -2.07 20.92 -6.45
N ALA A 196 -1.28 21.85 -5.94
CA ALA A 196 -0.81 21.80 -4.56
C ALA A 196 -1.99 21.67 -3.59
N MET A 197 -1.87 20.82 -2.61
CA MET A 197 -2.92 20.61 -1.60
C MET A 197 -2.31 20.45 -0.21
N ASP A 198 -3.05 20.89 0.78
CA ASP A 198 -2.86 20.48 2.16
C ASP A 198 -3.79 19.29 2.47
N PRO A 199 -3.26 18.12 2.83
CA PRO A 199 -4.08 16.96 3.14
C PRO A 199 -5.07 17.14 4.30
N MET A 200 -4.83 18.15 5.14
CA MET A 200 -5.69 18.44 6.28
C MET A 200 -6.91 19.30 5.90
N THR A 201 -6.79 20.12 4.86
CA THR A 201 -7.81 21.11 4.51
C THR A 201 -8.40 20.97 3.12
N ASP A 202 -7.76 20.26 2.17
CA ASP A 202 -8.28 20.08 0.81
C ASP A 202 -9.62 19.30 0.83
N GLU A 203 -10.70 19.99 0.49
CA GLU A 203 -12.07 19.45 0.56
C GLU A 203 -12.27 18.23 -0.33
N VAL A 204 -11.72 18.24 -1.55
CA VAL A 204 -11.88 17.13 -2.52
C VAL A 204 -11.13 15.89 -2.06
N PHE A 205 -9.93 16.06 -1.53
CA PHE A 205 -9.16 14.96 -0.95
C PHE A 205 -9.86 14.40 0.29
N ARG A 206 -10.29 15.26 1.20
CA ARG A 206 -10.98 14.86 2.44
C ARG A 206 -12.32 14.19 2.19
N ALA A 207 -13.08 14.64 1.22
CA ALA A 207 -14.34 13.97 0.84
C ALA A 207 -14.12 12.52 0.41
N ARG A 208 -12.97 12.21 -0.21
CA ARG A 208 -12.66 10.86 -0.72
C ARG A 208 -11.83 10.01 0.24
N LYS A 209 -10.89 10.62 0.94
CA LYS A 209 -9.86 9.93 1.73
C LYS A 209 -9.88 10.28 3.21
N GLY A 210 -10.55 11.36 3.60
CA GLY A 210 -10.53 11.88 4.96
C GLY A 210 -10.98 10.87 6.01
N LYS A 211 -11.99 10.04 5.71
CA LYS A 211 -12.44 8.99 6.63
C LYS A 211 -11.34 7.97 6.94
N PHE A 212 -10.65 7.49 5.90
CA PHE A 212 -9.55 6.53 6.06
C PHE A 212 -8.34 7.17 6.74
N ARG A 213 -7.99 8.40 6.33
CA ARG A 213 -6.90 9.17 6.93
C ARG A 213 -7.16 9.46 8.40
N ALA A 214 -8.36 9.87 8.78
CA ALA A 214 -8.73 10.17 10.16
C ALA A 214 -8.53 9.00 11.12
N MET A 215 -8.66 7.76 10.66
CA MET A 215 -8.32 6.58 11.47
C MET A 215 -6.84 6.55 11.82
N HIS A 216 -5.97 6.82 10.84
CA HIS A 216 -4.51 6.84 11.05
C HIS A 216 -4.08 8.03 11.91
N GLU A 217 -4.69 9.20 11.70
CA GLU A 217 -4.46 10.40 12.52
C GLU A 217 -4.81 10.16 13.99
N ARG A 218 -5.92 9.49 14.27
CA ARG A 218 -6.29 9.10 15.64
C ARG A 218 -5.28 8.14 16.25
N LEU A 219 -4.86 7.11 15.51
CA LEU A 219 -3.84 6.17 15.98
C LEU A 219 -2.51 6.85 16.31
N MET A 220 -2.08 7.80 15.47
CA MET A 220 -0.83 8.53 15.69
C MET A 220 -0.93 9.53 16.84
N ASN A 221 -2.05 10.26 16.95
CA ASN A 221 -2.22 11.32 17.96
C ASN A 221 -2.66 10.79 19.32
N GLU A 222 -3.43 9.72 19.36
CA GLU A 222 -4.02 9.17 20.58
C GLU A 222 -3.34 7.88 21.05
N GLY A 223 -2.44 7.30 20.25
CA GLY A 223 -1.73 6.07 20.59
C GLY A 223 -0.95 6.15 21.91
N SER A 224 -0.47 7.36 22.29
CA SER A 224 0.14 7.63 23.60
C SER A 224 -0.89 7.78 24.73
N LYS A 225 -2.18 7.91 24.43
CA LYS A 225 -3.28 8.13 25.39
C LYS A 225 -4.21 6.92 25.52
N GLY A 226 -3.80 5.76 25.01
CA GLY A 226 -4.55 4.51 25.20
C GLY A 226 -5.66 4.25 24.18
N TYR A 227 -5.66 4.92 23.02
CA TYR A 227 -6.50 4.50 21.90
C TYR A 227 -5.94 3.20 21.30
N ALA A 228 -6.45 2.08 21.79
CA ALA A 228 -6.25 0.81 21.12
C ALA A 228 -7.33 0.66 20.03
N PRO A 229 -6.98 0.32 18.77
CA PRO A 229 -7.99 -0.05 17.80
C PRO A 229 -8.82 -1.20 18.38
N HIS A 230 -10.13 -1.03 18.40
CA HIS A 230 -11.00 -2.09 18.88
C HIS A 230 -10.96 -3.25 17.86
N PRO A 231 -10.43 -4.42 18.22
CA PRO A 231 -10.40 -5.54 17.31
C PRO A 231 -11.82 -6.06 17.11
N TYR A 232 -12.33 -5.97 15.88
CA TYR A 232 -13.61 -6.61 15.55
C TYR A 232 -13.43 -8.13 15.48
N VAL A 233 -14.27 -8.85 16.20
CA VAL A 233 -14.37 -10.30 16.13
C VAL A 233 -15.40 -10.66 15.06
N ALA A 234 -14.92 -11.10 13.90
CA ALA A 234 -15.79 -11.58 12.82
C ALA A 234 -15.90 -13.10 12.86
N ARG A 235 -17.09 -13.60 12.63
CA ARG A 235 -17.38 -15.05 12.53
C ARG A 235 -18.29 -15.31 11.33
N GLU A 236 -18.22 -16.54 10.83
CA GLU A 236 -19.11 -17.02 9.78
C GLU A 236 -20.25 -17.86 10.41
N HIS A 237 -21.46 -17.64 9.92
CA HIS A 237 -22.61 -18.48 10.17
C HIS A 237 -23.07 -19.06 8.83
N SER A 238 -22.80 -20.33 8.61
CA SER A 238 -23.23 -21.05 7.41
C SER A 238 -23.75 -22.43 7.77
N GLY A 239 -24.64 -22.98 6.95
CA GLY A 239 -25.14 -24.34 7.11
C GLY A 239 -24.08 -25.44 6.98
N ALA A 240 -22.87 -25.09 6.54
CA ALA A 240 -21.71 -25.97 6.50
C ALA A 240 -21.01 -26.09 7.88
N LEU A 241 -21.24 -25.12 8.76
CA LEU A 241 -20.81 -25.25 10.16
C LEU A 241 -21.76 -26.24 10.82
N SER A 242 -21.26 -27.45 11.08
CA SER A 242 -22.04 -28.55 11.64
C SER A 242 -22.76 -28.15 12.94
N GLY A 243 -24.03 -28.47 13.01
CA GLY A 243 -24.81 -28.36 14.23
C GLY A 243 -24.21 -29.16 15.36
N ALA A 244 -24.82 -29.09 16.55
CA ALA A 244 -24.38 -29.81 17.71
C ALA A 244 -24.32 -31.33 17.42
N THR A 245 -23.21 -31.95 17.80
CA THR A 245 -23.15 -33.42 17.87
C THR A 245 -23.91 -33.90 19.10
N ASN A 246 -24.27 -35.19 19.15
CA ASN A 246 -25.04 -35.75 20.27
C ASN A 246 -24.41 -35.53 21.66
N GLU A 247 -23.15 -35.10 21.72
CA GLU A 247 -22.42 -34.85 22.97
C GLU A 247 -22.23 -33.35 23.28
N GLN A 248 -22.68 -32.47 22.38
CA GLN A 248 -22.51 -31.00 22.51
C GLN A 248 -23.86 -30.31 22.68
N ALA A 249 -23.98 -29.53 23.73
CA ALA A 249 -25.21 -28.76 24.00
C ALA A 249 -25.48 -27.66 22.97
N VAL A 250 -24.43 -27.11 22.34
CA VAL A 250 -24.50 -26.00 21.36
C VAL A 250 -23.50 -26.24 20.23
N GLY A 251 -23.93 -26.14 18.99
CA GLY A 251 -23.05 -26.19 17.81
C GLY A 251 -22.28 -24.90 17.61
N TYR A 252 -21.27 -24.92 16.73
CA TYR A 252 -20.46 -23.72 16.44
C TYR A 252 -21.29 -22.58 15.83
N ALA A 253 -22.23 -22.88 14.96
CA ALA A 253 -23.09 -21.88 14.35
C ALA A 253 -23.97 -21.17 15.38
N GLU A 254 -24.66 -21.93 16.22
CA GLU A 254 -25.50 -21.43 17.31
C GLU A 254 -24.67 -20.65 18.34
N TRP A 255 -23.47 -21.15 18.65
CA TRP A 255 -22.56 -20.45 19.55
C TRP A 255 -22.13 -19.08 19.05
N HIS A 256 -21.80 -18.97 17.76
CA HIS A 256 -21.46 -17.69 17.14
C HIS A 256 -22.65 -16.72 17.15
N GLU A 257 -23.85 -17.25 16.93
CA GLU A 257 -25.10 -16.49 16.95
C GLU A 257 -25.40 -15.93 18.36
N LEU A 258 -25.35 -16.76 19.37
CA LEU A 258 -25.58 -16.35 20.75
C LEU A 258 -24.55 -15.31 21.22
N ARG A 259 -23.30 -15.43 20.82
CA ARG A 259 -22.25 -14.45 21.10
C ARG A 259 -22.44 -13.15 20.33
N PHE A 260 -23.05 -13.20 19.15
CA PHE A 260 -23.41 -12.02 18.38
C PHE A 260 -24.59 -11.24 19.04
N GLN A 261 -25.40 -11.94 19.81
CA GLN A 261 -26.45 -11.37 20.68
C GLN A 261 -25.91 -10.94 22.07
N ASP A 262 -24.61 -10.78 22.23
CA ASP A 262 -23.93 -10.46 23.50
C ASP A 262 -24.21 -11.47 24.65
N MET A 263 -24.59 -12.69 24.33
CA MET A 263 -24.81 -13.72 25.35
C MET A 263 -23.49 -14.40 25.75
N ASP A 264 -23.20 -14.39 27.05
CA ASP A 264 -22.01 -15.08 27.61
C ASP A 264 -22.27 -16.58 27.71
N VAL A 265 -22.05 -17.31 26.63
CA VAL A 265 -22.26 -18.75 26.55
C VAL A 265 -20.95 -19.49 26.30
N ARG A 266 -20.82 -20.66 26.91
CA ARG A 266 -19.72 -21.56 26.62
C ARG A 266 -19.98 -22.28 25.31
N GLY A 267 -19.00 -22.29 24.44
CA GLY A 267 -19.05 -22.98 23.16
C GLY A 267 -18.72 -24.47 23.27
N PRO A 268 -18.64 -25.12 22.11
CA PRO A 268 -18.16 -26.49 22.00
C PRO A 268 -16.84 -26.70 22.75
N GLU A 269 -16.66 -27.81 23.37
CA GLU A 269 -15.47 -28.14 24.17
C GLU A 269 -15.23 -27.23 25.39
N GLY A 270 -16.26 -26.51 25.85
CA GLY A 270 -16.15 -25.57 26.98
C GLY A 270 -15.39 -24.27 26.69
N LYS A 271 -15.11 -23.96 25.45
CA LYS A 271 -14.47 -22.70 25.04
C LYS A 271 -15.26 -21.48 25.51
N LYS A 272 -14.53 -20.54 26.07
CA LYS A 272 -15.05 -19.20 26.39
C LYS A 272 -14.30 -18.16 25.56
N GLU A 273 -15.05 -17.44 24.72
CA GLU A 273 -14.52 -16.33 23.90
C GLU A 273 -15.43 -15.11 24.08
N GLY A 274 -14.94 -13.92 23.75
CA GLY A 274 -15.70 -12.68 23.82
C GLY A 274 -16.84 -12.57 22.80
N PRO A 275 -17.60 -11.47 22.79
CA PRO A 275 -18.70 -11.26 21.87
C PRO A 275 -18.24 -11.28 20.40
N VAL A 276 -19.17 -11.45 19.48
CA VAL A 276 -18.96 -11.38 18.03
C VAL A 276 -19.50 -10.05 17.54
N ASP A 277 -18.65 -9.23 16.92
CA ASP A 277 -19.03 -7.90 16.42
C ASP A 277 -19.59 -7.94 15.00
N VAL A 278 -19.15 -8.89 14.20
CA VAL A 278 -19.55 -9.06 12.79
C VAL A 278 -19.89 -10.52 12.52
N LEU A 279 -21.12 -10.77 12.11
CA LEU A 279 -21.56 -12.10 11.68
C LEU A 279 -21.77 -12.09 10.16
N SER A 280 -20.96 -12.87 9.44
CA SER A 280 -21.15 -13.13 8.01
C SER A 280 -22.05 -14.35 7.84
N CYS A 281 -23.18 -14.21 7.18
CA CYS A 281 -24.13 -15.28 7.02
C CYS A 281 -24.51 -15.53 5.55
N THR A 282 -24.93 -16.74 5.27
CA THR A 282 -25.59 -17.11 4.01
C THR A 282 -27.11 -16.96 4.15
N THR A 283 -27.85 -17.17 3.07
CA THR A 283 -29.31 -17.12 3.02
C THR A 283 -30.04 -18.02 4.03
N THR A 284 -29.33 -18.96 4.67
CA THR A 284 -29.88 -19.82 5.73
C THR A 284 -30.30 -19.07 6.98
N MET A 285 -29.84 -17.85 7.19
CA MET A 285 -30.29 -16.98 8.29
C MET A 285 -31.58 -16.20 8.00
N GLU A 286 -32.14 -16.30 6.81
CA GLU A 286 -33.38 -15.54 6.44
C GLU A 286 -34.64 -16.00 7.20
N VAL A 287 -34.58 -17.14 7.89
CA VAL A 287 -35.75 -17.75 8.54
C VAL A 287 -35.59 -17.79 10.06
N GLY A 288 -36.08 -16.75 10.72
CA GLY A 288 -36.54 -16.90 12.11
C GLY A 288 -35.53 -16.69 13.22
N ILE A 289 -34.44 -15.96 13.00
CA ILE A 289 -33.49 -15.61 14.07
C ILE A 289 -33.78 -14.19 14.55
N ASP A 290 -34.12 -14.06 15.83
CA ASP A 290 -34.16 -12.77 16.50
C ASP A 290 -32.74 -12.31 16.82
N ILE A 291 -32.16 -11.49 15.94
CA ILE A 291 -30.78 -11.01 16.08
C ILE A 291 -30.67 -9.82 17.04
N GLY A 292 -31.78 -9.41 17.66
CA GLY A 292 -31.78 -8.24 18.52
C GLY A 292 -31.57 -6.92 17.75
N SER A 293 -30.94 -5.93 18.39
CA SER A 293 -30.68 -4.63 17.79
C SER A 293 -29.41 -4.62 16.96
N LEU A 294 -29.54 -4.56 15.63
CA LEU A 294 -28.41 -4.43 14.71
C LEU A 294 -28.01 -2.96 14.50
N THR A 295 -26.73 -2.69 14.53
CA THR A 295 -26.20 -1.35 14.20
C THR A 295 -26.14 -1.14 12.69
N ALA A 296 -25.80 -2.18 11.91
CA ALA A 296 -25.73 -2.12 10.46
C ALA A 296 -25.92 -3.49 9.81
N VAL A 297 -26.46 -3.49 8.59
CA VAL A 297 -26.56 -4.66 7.72
C VAL A 297 -25.90 -4.35 6.39
N ALA A 298 -25.02 -5.22 5.93
CA ALA A 298 -24.41 -5.13 4.61
C ALA A 298 -24.84 -6.33 3.75
N LEU A 299 -25.48 -6.06 2.62
CA LEU A 299 -25.90 -7.09 1.66
C LEU A 299 -24.90 -7.14 0.51
N ARG A 300 -24.42 -8.34 0.17
CA ARG A 300 -23.55 -8.55 -0.98
C ARG A 300 -24.33 -8.46 -2.29
N ASN A 301 -25.56 -8.98 -2.29
CA ASN A 301 -26.48 -8.93 -3.43
C ASN A 301 -27.83 -8.43 -2.93
N VAL A 302 -28.60 -7.74 -3.78
CA VAL A 302 -29.98 -7.41 -3.49
C VAL A 302 -30.77 -8.75 -3.54
N PRO A 303 -31.50 -9.11 -2.49
CA PRO A 303 -32.36 -10.29 -2.54
C PRO A 303 -33.40 -10.16 -3.66
N PRO A 304 -33.77 -11.25 -4.31
CA PRO A 304 -34.72 -11.25 -5.41
C PRO A 304 -36.11 -10.74 -5.00
#